data_ad7ce6c6f10190e41cb96f0bef65feaa
#
_entry.id   ad7ce6c6f10190e41cb96f0bef65feaa
#
_cell.length_a   1.000
_cell.length_b   1.000
_cell.length_c   1.000
_cell.angle_alpha   90.00
_cell.angle_beta   90.00
_cell.angle_gamma   90.00
#
_symmetry.space_group_name_H-M   'P 1'
#
loop_
_entity.id
_entity.type
_entity.pdbx_description
1 polymer ?
#
loop_
_entity_poly.entity_id
_entity_poly.type
_entity_poly.pdbx_seq_one_letter_code
_entity_poly.pdbx_strand_id
1 'polypeptide(L)'
;MTDVHQPGTLLDRYDALLVDLDGVVYRGSTAVPHAVESLTSATSAGAVLAFVTNNAARPPSAVAEHLRELGLACEDHDVVTSAQAGAREVAARVPAGSRVLAVGGPGVALALEARGLVPVRSASDDPAAVMMGFGPDVSWRELAEAAYAVGSGAVFVATNTDTSI
;
A
#
# COMPACT_ATOMS: atom_id res chain seq x y z
N MET A 1 47.87 17.46 -9.88
CA MET A 1 46.90 16.40 -10.17
C MET A 1 45.81 16.57 -9.14
N THR A 2 44.75 17.25 -9.49
CA THR A 2 43.55 17.42 -8.64
C THR A 2 42.77 16.10 -8.66
N ASP A 3 42.77 15.43 -7.55
CA ASP A 3 41.95 14.23 -7.30
C ASP A 3 40.48 14.68 -7.41
N VAL A 4 39.85 14.41 -8.54
CA VAL A 4 38.42 14.61 -8.73
C VAL A 4 37.74 13.51 -7.96
N HIS A 5 37.41 13.80 -6.72
CA HIS A 5 36.56 12.94 -5.87
C HIS A 5 35.26 12.66 -6.65
N GLN A 6 35.17 11.50 -7.28
CA GLN A 6 33.89 11.05 -7.85
C GLN A 6 32.92 10.92 -6.68
N PRO A 7 31.77 11.60 -6.73
CA PRO A 7 30.77 11.42 -5.69
C PRO A 7 30.39 9.93 -5.67
N GLY A 8 30.53 9.29 -4.53
CA GLY A 8 30.13 7.91 -4.31
C GLY A 8 28.65 7.71 -4.69
N THR A 9 28.29 6.51 -5.06
CA THR A 9 26.89 6.14 -5.35
C THR A 9 26.06 6.18 -4.07
N LEU A 10 24.74 6.17 -4.18
CA LEU A 10 23.85 6.01 -3.00
C LEU A 10 24.13 4.70 -2.27
N LEU A 11 24.52 3.65 -2.99
CA LEU A 11 24.85 2.33 -2.44
C LEU A 11 26.12 2.30 -1.57
N ASP A 12 26.99 3.30 -1.71
CA ASP A 12 28.15 3.46 -0.81
C ASP A 12 27.77 4.03 0.55
N ARG A 13 26.51 4.44 0.73
CA ARG A 13 26.01 5.15 1.91
C ARG A 13 24.81 4.49 2.56
N TYR A 14 24.07 3.66 1.83
CA TYR A 14 22.81 3.06 2.28
C TYR A 14 22.74 1.60 1.90
N ASP A 15 22.35 0.75 2.84
CA ASP A 15 22.22 -0.69 2.69
C ASP A 15 20.82 -1.11 2.22
N ALA A 16 19.83 -0.20 2.28
CA ALA A 16 18.44 -0.45 1.91
C ALA A 16 17.84 0.72 1.17
N LEU A 17 16.92 0.42 0.23
CA LEU A 17 16.16 1.38 -0.54
C LEU A 17 14.67 1.17 -0.30
N LEU A 18 13.96 2.22 0.12
CA LEU A 18 12.51 2.27 0.11
C LEU A 18 12.06 2.90 -1.21
N VAL A 19 11.38 2.14 -2.03
CA VAL A 19 11.07 2.49 -3.42
C VAL A 19 9.57 2.69 -3.56
N ASP A 20 9.17 3.89 -3.98
CA ASP A 20 7.81 4.16 -4.43
C ASP A 20 7.54 3.47 -5.79
N LEU A 21 6.29 3.18 -6.10
CA LEU A 21 5.93 2.36 -7.26
C LEU A 21 5.35 3.17 -8.41
N ASP A 22 4.23 3.85 -8.19
CA ASP A 22 3.48 4.52 -9.26
C ASP A 22 4.23 5.75 -9.79
N GLY A 23 4.64 5.69 -11.05
CA GLY A 23 5.44 6.73 -11.70
C GLY A 23 6.95 6.65 -11.46
N VAL A 24 7.41 5.78 -10.54
CA VAL A 24 8.82 5.53 -10.22
C VAL A 24 9.30 4.21 -10.81
N VAL A 25 8.65 3.10 -10.49
CA VAL A 25 8.99 1.77 -11.03
C VAL A 25 8.18 1.46 -12.27
N TYR A 26 6.90 1.78 -12.27
CA TYR A 26 6.00 1.54 -13.40
C TYR A 26 4.94 2.64 -13.55
N ARG A 27 4.27 2.65 -14.70
CA ARG A 27 3.04 3.39 -14.99
C ARG A 27 2.04 2.43 -15.61
N GLY A 28 0.97 2.11 -14.88
CA GLY A 28 0.04 1.07 -15.27
C GLY A 28 0.74 -0.29 -15.37
N SER A 29 0.78 -0.89 -16.55
CA SER A 29 1.44 -2.19 -16.80
C SER A 29 2.88 -2.07 -17.34
N THR A 30 3.42 -0.86 -17.51
CA THR A 30 4.71 -0.65 -18.19
C THR A 30 5.74 -0.11 -17.22
N ALA A 31 6.93 -0.73 -17.20
CA ALA A 31 8.06 -0.24 -16.41
C ALA A 31 8.51 1.17 -16.86
N VAL A 32 8.89 2.00 -15.90
CA VAL A 32 9.60 3.25 -16.17
C VAL A 32 10.97 2.93 -16.76
N PRO A 33 11.43 3.63 -17.81
CA PRO A 33 12.73 3.39 -18.41
C PRO A 33 13.85 3.37 -17.36
N HIS A 34 14.72 2.37 -17.45
CA HIS A 34 15.87 2.13 -16.56
C HIS A 34 15.55 1.77 -15.10
N ALA A 35 14.28 1.79 -14.65
CA ALA A 35 13.94 1.49 -13.25
C ALA A 35 14.30 0.05 -12.86
N VAL A 36 13.88 -0.93 -13.68
CA VAL A 36 14.14 -2.36 -13.42
C VAL A 36 15.64 -2.65 -13.43
N GLU A 37 16.38 -2.14 -14.41
CA GLU A 37 17.84 -2.32 -14.53
C GLU A 37 18.56 -1.72 -13.31
N SER A 38 18.17 -0.52 -12.88
CA SER A 38 18.79 0.17 -11.74
C SER A 38 18.55 -0.56 -10.43
N LEU A 39 17.32 -1.03 -10.20
CA LEU A 39 16.96 -1.76 -8.99
C LEU A 39 17.61 -3.16 -8.96
N THR A 40 17.68 -3.86 -10.09
CA THR A 40 18.41 -5.13 -10.21
C THR A 40 19.90 -4.95 -9.95
N SER A 41 20.49 -3.86 -10.47
CA SER A 41 21.89 -3.54 -10.20
C SER A 41 22.14 -3.25 -8.71
N ALA A 42 21.23 -2.50 -8.08
CA ALA A 42 21.30 -2.21 -6.64
C ALA A 42 21.25 -3.50 -5.80
N THR A 43 20.31 -4.41 -6.10
CA THR A 43 20.21 -5.70 -5.42
C THR A 43 21.47 -6.54 -5.63
N SER A 44 22.02 -6.56 -6.87
CA SER A 44 23.26 -7.28 -7.18
C SER A 44 24.47 -6.71 -6.42
N ALA A 45 24.44 -5.44 -6.06
CA ALA A 45 25.44 -4.77 -5.22
C ALA A 45 25.21 -5.00 -3.71
N GLY A 46 24.16 -5.73 -3.33
CA GLY A 46 23.86 -6.10 -1.95
C GLY A 46 22.83 -5.23 -1.23
N ALA A 47 22.20 -4.28 -1.92
CA ALA A 47 21.13 -3.48 -1.31
C ALA A 47 19.84 -4.29 -1.10
N VAL A 48 19.19 -4.06 0.03
CA VAL A 48 17.84 -4.58 0.31
C VAL A 48 16.81 -3.63 -0.27
N LEU A 49 15.81 -4.16 -0.99
CA LEU A 49 14.71 -3.36 -1.51
C LEU A 49 13.44 -3.59 -0.68
N ALA A 50 12.72 -2.51 -0.40
CA ALA A 50 11.34 -2.57 0.07
C ALA A 50 10.50 -1.60 -0.78
N PHE A 51 9.37 -2.08 -1.25
CA PHE A 51 8.47 -1.34 -2.12
C PHE A 51 7.32 -0.76 -1.31
N VAL A 52 7.11 0.53 -1.42
CA VAL A 52 6.09 1.26 -0.65
C VAL A 52 5.14 1.93 -1.61
N THR A 53 3.84 1.71 -1.44
CA THR A 53 2.83 2.34 -2.31
C THR A 53 1.70 2.96 -1.49
N ASN A 54 1.23 4.13 -1.93
CA ASN A 54 0.02 4.77 -1.42
C ASN A 54 -1.27 4.14 -1.98
N ASN A 55 -1.17 3.18 -2.90
CA ASN A 55 -2.30 2.45 -3.44
C ASN A 55 -2.80 1.38 -2.46
N ALA A 56 -4.09 1.46 -2.11
CA ALA A 56 -4.76 0.52 -1.20
C ALA A 56 -5.57 -0.56 -1.93
N ALA A 57 -5.75 -0.45 -3.25
CA ALA A 57 -6.69 -1.31 -3.98
C ALA A 57 -6.22 -2.75 -4.07
N ARG A 58 -4.92 -2.96 -4.24
CA ARG A 58 -4.32 -4.30 -4.43
C ARG A 58 -3.62 -4.78 -3.15
N PRO A 59 -3.73 -6.10 -2.83
CA PRO A 59 -2.93 -6.67 -1.75
C PRO A 59 -1.44 -6.75 -2.14
N PRO A 60 -0.52 -6.88 -1.16
CA PRO A 60 0.93 -7.03 -1.41
C PRO A 60 1.27 -8.11 -2.42
N SER A 61 0.59 -9.26 -2.37
CA SER A 61 0.82 -10.38 -3.30
C SER A 61 0.59 -10.00 -4.76
N ALA A 62 -0.49 -9.26 -5.07
CA ALA A 62 -0.78 -8.80 -6.42
C ALA A 62 0.19 -7.72 -6.91
N VAL A 63 0.73 -6.91 -5.99
CA VAL A 63 1.77 -5.93 -6.31
C VAL A 63 3.10 -6.63 -6.56
N ALA A 64 3.49 -7.59 -5.71
CA ALA A 64 4.71 -8.38 -5.89
C ALA A 64 4.68 -9.21 -7.18
N GLU A 65 3.53 -9.80 -7.52
CA GLU A 65 3.36 -10.50 -8.80
C GLU A 65 3.61 -9.57 -9.99
N HIS A 66 3.03 -8.37 -9.97
CA HIS A 66 3.27 -7.38 -11.02
C HIS A 66 4.73 -6.95 -11.12
N LEU A 67 5.42 -6.77 -9.99
CA LEU A 67 6.87 -6.46 -9.99
C LEU A 67 7.69 -7.60 -10.58
N ARG A 68 7.33 -8.87 -10.30
CA ARG A 68 7.97 -10.05 -10.92
C ARG A 68 7.72 -10.13 -12.42
N GLU A 69 6.52 -9.79 -12.90
CA GLU A 69 6.22 -9.70 -14.34
C GLU A 69 7.07 -8.65 -15.05
N LEU A 70 7.42 -7.55 -14.35
CA LEU A 70 8.33 -6.52 -14.86
C LEU A 70 9.82 -6.94 -14.81
N GLY A 71 10.14 -8.07 -14.18
CA GLY A 71 11.50 -8.62 -14.10
C GLY A 71 12.25 -8.32 -12.78
N LEU A 72 11.57 -7.79 -11.76
CA LEU A 72 12.16 -7.59 -10.43
C LEU A 72 11.94 -8.81 -9.54
N ALA A 73 12.96 -9.22 -8.81
CA ALA A 73 12.80 -10.17 -7.72
C ALA A 73 12.08 -9.48 -6.56
N CYS A 74 10.92 -10.00 -6.17
CA CYS A 74 10.08 -9.42 -5.14
C CYS A 74 9.21 -10.50 -4.48
N GLU A 75 9.23 -10.53 -3.16
CA GLU A 75 8.33 -11.34 -2.36
C GLU A 75 7.22 -10.46 -1.77
N ASP A 76 6.11 -11.07 -1.35
CA ASP A 76 4.96 -10.34 -0.82
C ASP A 76 5.31 -9.48 0.41
N HIS A 77 6.29 -9.92 1.20
CA HIS A 77 6.75 -9.21 2.39
C HIS A 77 7.66 -8.01 2.10
N ASP A 78 8.17 -7.88 0.87
CA ASP A 78 8.94 -6.71 0.43
C ASP A 78 8.03 -5.53 0.08
N VAL A 79 6.70 -5.77 0.02
CA VAL A 79 5.71 -4.75 -0.36
C VAL A 79 4.94 -4.25 0.86
N VAL A 80 4.92 -2.93 1.03
CA VAL A 80 4.11 -2.23 2.03
C VAL A 80 3.10 -1.34 1.33
N THR A 81 1.81 -1.60 1.55
CA THR A 81 0.71 -0.82 0.98
C THR A 81 0.09 0.13 2.00
N SER A 82 -0.56 1.19 1.53
CA SER A 82 -1.33 2.09 2.40
C SER A 82 -2.50 1.38 3.08
N ALA A 83 -3.05 0.30 2.49
CA ALA A 83 -4.06 -0.53 3.14
C ALA A 83 -3.52 -1.22 4.40
N GLN A 84 -2.29 -1.75 4.35
CA GLN A 84 -1.66 -2.36 5.54
C GLN A 84 -1.39 -1.32 6.64
N ALA A 85 -0.95 -0.11 6.26
CA ALA A 85 -0.75 0.99 7.19
C ALA A 85 -2.08 1.43 7.82
N GLY A 86 -3.13 1.60 7.01
CA GLY A 86 -4.49 1.93 7.46
C GLY A 86 -5.06 0.87 8.40
N ALA A 87 -4.93 -0.42 8.07
CA ALA A 87 -5.42 -1.50 8.91
C ALA A 87 -4.69 -1.57 10.27
N ARG A 88 -3.39 -1.27 10.31
CA ARG A 88 -2.62 -1.12 11.56
C ARG A 88 -3.18 0.02 12.40
N GLU A 89 -3.50 1.13 11.78
CA GLU A 89 -4.06 2.31 12.43
C GLU A 89 -5.45 2.05 12.99
N VAL A 90 -6.32 1.33 12.26
CA VAL A 90 -7.62 0.88 12.75
C VAL A 90 -7.45 -0.06 13.95
N ALA A 91 -6.59 -1.07 13.83
CA ALA A 91 -6.36 -2.04 14.90
C ALA A 91 -5.84 -1.42 16.21
N ALA A 92 -5.18 -0.27 16.13
CA ALA A 92 -4.73 0.49 17.30
C ALA A 92 -5.88 1.27 17.99
N ARG A 93 -7.03 1.44 17.34
CA ARG A 93 -8.16 2.26 17.81
C ARG A 93 -9.40 1.48 18.20
N VAL A 94 -9.52 0.23 17.75
CA VAL A 94 -10.69 -0.60 18.04
C VAL A 94 -10.27 -1.92 18.67
N PRO A 95 -11.15 -2.58 19.46
CA PRO A 95 -10.86 -3.90 20.03
C PRO A 95 -10.55 -4.94 18.95
N ALA A 96 -9.75 -5.95 19.28
CA ALA A 96 -9.50 -7.09 18.40
C ALA A 96 -10.82 -7.80 18.03
N GLY A 97 -10.94 -8.24 16.77
CA GLY A 97 -12.14 -8.87 16.26
C GLY A 97 -13.28 -7.90 15.92
N SER A 98 -13.07 -6.58 16.07
CA SER A 98 -14.09 -5.59 15.71
C SER A 98 -14.48 -5.67 14.24
N ARG A 99 -15.78 -5.40 13.97
CA ARG A 99 -16.27 -5.20 12.60
C ARG A 99 -15.78 -3.85 12.09
N VAL A 100 -15.30 -3.82 10.85
CA VAL A 100 -14.81 -2.61 10.18
C VAL A 100 -15.43 -2.52 8.80
N LEU A 101 -16.11 -1.43 8.50
CA LEU A 101 -16.67 -1.20 7.18
C LEU A 101 -15.52 -0.90 6.22
N ALA A 102 -15.30 -1.81 5.28
CA ALA A 102 -14.23 -1.75 4.30
C ALA A 102 -14.73 -1.14 2.99
N VAL A 103 -14.22 0.04 2.63
CA VAL A 103 -14.51 0.73 1.37
C VAL A 103 -13.25 0.82 0.53
N GLY A 104 -13.28 0.30 -0.68
CA GLY A 104 -12.14 0.29 -1.59
C GLY A 104 -11.94 -1.04 -2.29
N GLY A 105 -10.78 -1.22 -2.90
CA GLY A 105 -10.39 -2.46 -3.54
C GLY A 105 -10.14 -3.61 -2.55
N PRO A 106 -9.89 -4.83 -3.06
CA PRO A 106 -9.71 -6.03 -2.23
C PRO A 106 -8.56 -5.92 -1.22
N GLY A 107 -7.53 -5.10 -1.50
CA GLY A 107 -6.44 -4.85 -0.57
C GLY A 107 -6.89 -4.30 0.79
N VAL A 108 -7.97 -3.50 0.81
CA VAL A 108 -8.53 -2.92 2.05
C VAL A 108 -9.06 -4.02 2.97
N ALA A 109 -9.91 -4.90 2.47
CA ALA A 109 -10.50 -5.98 3.27
C ALA A 109 -9.42 -6.97 3.74
N LEU A 110 -8.55 -7.41 2.84
CA LEU A 110 -7.46 -8.35 3.17
C LEU A 110 -6.49 -7.79 4.22
N ALA A 111 -6.20 -6.48 4.18
CA ALA A 111 -5.35 -5.85 5.18
C ALA A 111 -6.01 -5.83 6.58
N LEU A 112 -7.34 -5.63 6.65
CA LEU A 112 -8.10 -5.71 7.90
C LEU A 112 -8.10 -7.14 8.47
N GLU A 113 -8.38 -8.14 7.62
CA GLU A 113 -8.35 -9.56 7.99
C GLU A 113 -6.99 -9.99 8.56
N ALA A 114 -5.90 -9.54 7.91
CA ALA A 114 -4.53 -9.80 8.37
C ALA A 114 -4.23 -9.20 9.77
N ARG A 115 -5.04 -8.26 10.24
CA ARG A 115 -4.99 -7.68 11.58
C ARG A 115 -5.99 -8.29 12.55
N GLY A 116 -6.69 -9.37 12.16
CA GLY A 116 -7.71 -10.00 12.99
C GLY A 116 -8.98 -9.17 13.15
N LEU A 117 -9.24 -8.24 12.23
CA LEU A 117 -10.46 -7.45 12.16
C LEU A 117 -11.44 -8.11 11.17
N VAL A 118 -12.73 -7.83 11.29
CA VAL A 118 -13.79 -8.42 10.48
C VAL A 118 -14.31 -7.37 9.48
N PRO A 119 -13.92 -7.43 8.21
CA PRO A 119 -14.45 -6.51 7.21
C PRO A 119 -15.95 -6.77 6.98
N VAL A 120 -16.72 -5.67 6.97
CA VAL A 120 -18.16 -5.66 6.67
C VAL A 120 -18.46 -4.67 5.55
N ARG A 121 -19.67 -4.74 4.99
CA ARG A 121 -20.08 -3.93 3.84
C ARG A 121 -21.24 -2.98 4.12
N SER A 122 -21.90 -3.08 5.28
CA SER A 122 -23.05 -2.27 5.63
C SER A 122 -22.87 -1.58 6.99
N ALA A 123 -23.39 -0.36 7.12
CA ALA A 123 -23.48 0.34 8.39
C ALA A 123 -24.41 -0.39 9.38
N SER A 124 -25.39 -1.19 8.89
CA SER A 124 -26.28 -2.00 9.72
C SER A 124 -25.56 -3.16 10.45
N ASP A 125 -24.33 -3.46 10.06
CA ASP A 125 -23.47 -4.42 10.76
C ASP A 125 -22.84 -3.84 12.04
N ASP A 126 -23.14 -2.59 12.38
CA ASP A 126 -22.62 -1.88 13.55
C ASP A 126 -21.07 -1.88 13.60
N PRO A 127 -20.40 -1.34 12.56
CA PRO A 127 -18.95 -1.34 12.50
C PRO A 127 -18.35 -0.34 13.50
N ALA A 128 -17.31 -0.75 14.22
CA ALA A 128 -16.57 0.11 15.13
C ALA A 128 -15.69 1.15 14.39
N ALA A 129 -15.35 0.86 13.14
CA ALA A 129 -14.58 1.76 12.28
C ALA A 129 -14.99 1.63 10.82
N VAL A 130 -14.63 2.65 10.04
CA VAL A 130 -14.64 2.67 8.58
C VAL A 130 -13.19 2.83 8.12
N MET A 131 -12.71 1.94 7.25
CA MET A 131 -11.46 2.11 6.54
C MET A 131 -11.72 2.33 5.06
N MET A 132 -11.31 3.49 4.55
CA MET A 132 -11.52 3.88 3.15
C MET A 132 -10.18 3.96 2.43
N GLY A 133 -10.08 3.25 1.31
CA GLY A 133 -8.96 3.28 0.38
C GLY A 133 -9.44 3.39 -1.06
N PHE A 134 -8.51 3.56 -1.98
CA PHE A 134 -8.85 3.56 -3.40
C PHE A 134 -9.43 2.22 -3.86
N GLY A 135 -10.42 2.30 -4.73
CA GLY A 135 -10.98 1.18 -5.47
C GLY A 135 -11.67 1.70 -6.73
N PRO A 136 -11.34 1.19 -7.93
CA PRO A 136 -11.91 1.69 -9.18
C PRO A 136 -13.43 1.50 -9.26
N ASP A 137 -13.97 0.51 -8.54
CA ASP A 137 -15.38 0.13 -8.57
C ASP A 137 -16.16 0.59 -7.34
N VAL A 138 -15.60 1.49 -6.52
CA VAL A 138 -16.29 2.02 -5.34
C VAL A 138 -17.56 2.73 -5.77
N SER A 139 -18.69 2.21 -5.28
CA SER A 139 -20.02 2.71 -5.61
C SER A 139 -20.46 3.82 -4.68
N TRP A 140 -21.42 4.63 -5.15
CA TRP A 140 -22.11 5.60 -4.31
C TRP A 140 -22.75 4.96 -3.06
N ARG A 141 -23.24 3.70 -3.18
CA ARG A 141 -23.80 2.96 -2.05
C ARG A 141 -22.76 2.75 -0.95
N GLU A 142 -21.55 2.32 -1.30
CA GLU A 142 -20.47 2.09 -0.33
C GLU A 142 -20.06 3.38 0.38
N LEU A 143 -20.05 4.51 -0.35
CA LEU A 143 -19.79 5.83 0.25
C LEU A 143 -20.90 6.24 1.21
N ALA A 144 -22.17 5.97 0.87
CA ALA A 144 -23.31 6.25 1.76
C ALA A 144 -23.26 5.38 3.03
N GLU A 145 -22.96 4.08 2.91
CA GLU A 145 -22.77 3.18 4.06
C GLU A 145 -21.64 3.70 4.98
N ALA A 146 -20.52 4.15 4.41
CA ALA A 146 -19.43 4.77 5.17
C ALA A 146 -19.91 6.02 5.91
N ALA A 147 -20.65 6.90 5.25
CA ALA A 147 -21.18 8.13 5.84
C ALA A 147 -22.15 7.81 7.01
N TYR A 148 -23.02 6.80 6.85
CA TYR A 148 -23.92 6.37 7.93
C TYR A 148 -23.16 5.80 9.12
N ALA A 149 -22.17 4.95 8.88
CA ALA A 149 -21.36 4.38 9.95
C ALA A 149 -20.60 5.47 10.73
N VAL A 150 -19.96 6.40 10.02
CA VAL A 150 -19.25 7.55 10.65
C VAL A 150 -20.23 8.44 11.41
N GLY A 151 -21.42 8.73 10.84
CA GLY A 151 -22.47 9.49 11.48
C GLY A 151 -23.01 8.82 12.75
N SER A 152 -22.89 7.50 12.87
CA SER A 152 -23.23 6.71 14.06
C SER A 152 -22.08 6.59 15.06
N GLY A 153 -20.92 7.19 14.80
CA GLY A 153 -19.78 7.25 15.73
C GLY A 153 -18.64 6.29 15.42
N ALA A 154 -18.66 5.59 14.29
CA ALA A 154 -17.52 4.75 13.88
C ALA A 154 -16.27 5.59 13.64
N VAL A 155 -15.11 5.06 14.03
CA VAL A 155 -13.80 5.69 13.76
C VAL A 155 -13.55 5.70 12.26
N PHE A 156 -13.14 6.84 11.69
CA PHE A 156 -12.82 6.94 10.27
C PHE A 156 -11.31 6.95 10.03
N VAL A 157 -10.85 6.07 9.13
CA VAL A 157 -9.45 6.02 8.68
C VAL A 157 -9.43 6.03 7.15
N ALA A 158 -8.81 7.05 6.57
CA ALA A 158 -8.46 7.08 5.14
C ALA A 158 -7.04 6.56 4.95
N THR A 159 -6.82 5.68 3.98
CA THR A 159 -5.49 5.10 3.69
C THR A 159 -4.60 6.07 2.92
N ASN A 160 -5.19 7.07 2.27
CA ASN A 160 -4.51 8.11 1.51
C ASN A 160 -5.37 9.37 1.49
N THR A 161 -4.74 10.54 1.55
CA THR A 161 -5.38 11.86 1.47
C THR A 161 -5.01 12.62 0.21
N ASP A 162 -4.27 12.01 -0.71
CA ASP A 162 -3.91 12.63 -1.98
C ASP A 162 -5.16 12.86 -2.84
N THR A 163 -5.16 13.97 -3.57
CA THR A 163 -6.27 14.36 -4.45
C THR A 163 -6.17 13.75 -5.84
N SER A 164 -5.07 13.05 -6.13
CA SER A 164 -4.79 12.34 -7.39
C SER A 164 -4.08 11.01 -7.10
N ILE A 165 -4.26 10.07 -8.01
CA ILE A 165 -3.60 8.76 -8.01
C ILE A 165 -2.79 8.65 -9.30
#